data_8c778d9d366e439038c22232ec2a7abf
#
_entry.id   8c778d9d366e439038c22232ec2a7abf
#
_cell.length_a   1.000
_cell.length_b   1.000
_cell.length_c   1.000
_cell.angle_alpha   90.00
_cell.angle_beta   90.00
_cell.angle_gamma   90.00
#
_symmetry.space_group_name_H-M   'P 1'
#
loop_
_entity.id
_entity.type
_entity.pdbx_description
1 polymer ?
#
loop_
_entity_poly.entity_id
_entity_poly.type
_entity_poly.pdbx_seq_one_letter_code
_entity_poly.pdbx_strand_id
1 'polypeptide(L)'
;ISLGVDMFDCVMPTRNGRNGMLFTTEGVINIKNKKWEKDFSRIDPAGLSFVDNDYSKAYLRHLIKADEILGLQICSIHNLSFYLWLVREARKHILEGDFVTWKESTIKKVTRRL
;
A
#
# COMPACT_ATOMS: atom_id res chain seq x y z
N ILE A 1 -6.09 7.56 -14.98
CA ILE A 1 -4.82 7.89 -15.66
C ILE A 1 -4.94 7.55 -17.17
N SER A 2 -5.33 6.34 -17.53
CA SER A 2 -5.43 5.92 -18.96
C SER A 2 -6.36 6.80 -19.81
N LEU A 3 -7.30 7.49 -19.18
CA LEU A 3 -8.26 8.39 -19.85
C LEU A 3 -7.86 9.88 -19.72
N GLY A 4 -6.63 10.17 -19.29
CA GLY A 4 -6.11 11.52 -19.15
C GLY A 4 -6.35 12.19 -17.80
N VAL A 5 -6.96 11.49 -16.84
CA VAL A 5 -7.11 12.01 -15.48
C VAL A 5 -5.78 11.88 -14.74
N ASP A 6 -5.26 12.95 -14.17
CA ASP A 6 -3.95 13.00 -13.51
C ASP A 6 -3.99 13.51 -12.06
N MET A 7 -5.16 13.96 -11.59
CA MET A 7 -5.39 14.39 -10.22
C MET A 7 -6.63 13.71 -9.64
N PHE A 8 -6.48 13.15 -8.44
CA PHE A 8 -7.52 12.36 -7.78
C PHE A 8 -7.73 12.87 -6.35
N ASP A 9 -8.95 13.24 -6.02
CA ASP A 9 -9.39 13.42 -4.65
C ASP A 9 -10.06 12.14 -4.16
N CYS A 10 -9.47 11.48 -3.17
CA CYS A 10 -9.92 10.16 -2.75
C CYS A 10 -9.63 9.89 -1.27
N VAL A 11 -10.66 9.51 -0.53
CA VAL A 11 -10.56 9.08 0.87
C VAL A 11 -10.07 7.63 1.02
N MET A 12 -10.00 6.88 -0.07
CA MET A 12 -9.73 5.44 -0.08
C MET A 12 -8.44 5.03 0.67
N PRO A 13 -7.32 5.73 0.52
CA PRO A 13 -6.08 5.35 1.19
C PRO A 13 -6.22 5.32 2.71
N THR A 14 -6.71 6.41 3.29
CA THR A 14 -6.84 6.56 4.74
C THR A 14 -8.02 5.77 5.31
N ARG A 15 -9.14 5.73 4.61
CA ARG A 15 -10.32 4.94 4.99
C ARG A 15 -9.99 3.45 5.06
N ASN A 16 -9.38 2.90 4.03
CA ASN A 16 -8.99 1.50 3.99
C ASN A 16 -7.89 1.19 5.02
N GLY A 17 -6.94 2.09 5.20
CA GLY A 17 -5.92 1.97 6.24
C GLY A 17 -6.53 1.83 7.64
N ARG A 18 -7.49 2.69 8.00
CA ARG A 18 -8.19 2.59 9.29
C ARG A 18 -8.94 1.27 9.48
N ASN A 19 -9.35 0.63 8.39
CA ASN A 19 -9.99 -0.69 8.41
C ASN A 19 -8.99 -1.85 8.38
N GLY A 20 -7.69 -1.57 8.35
CA GLY A 20 -6.63 -2.57 8.32
C GLY A 20 -6.35 -3.15 6.93
N MET A 21 -6.87 -2.52 5.87
CA MET A 21 -6.56 -2.88 4.49
C MET A 21 -5.39 -2.05 3.98
N LEU A 22 -4.32 -2.71 3.58
CA LEU A 22 -3.08 -2.09 3.10
C LEU A 22 -2.82 -2.47 1.66
N PHE A 23 -2.40 -1.49 0.87
CA PHE A 23 -1.99 -1.68 -0.52
C PHE A 23 -0.48 -1.73 -0.59
N THR A 24 0.07 -2.81 -1.16
CA THR A 24 1.52 -2.97 -1.30
C THR A 24 1.89 -3.20 -2.76
N THR A 25 3.17 -3.07 -3.07
CA THR A 25 3.71 -3.39 -4.40
C THR A 25 3.54 -4.86 -4.77
N GLU A 26 3.27 -5.73 -3.80
CA GLU A 26 3.07 -7.17 -3.98
C GLU A 26 1.59 -7.60 -4.00
N GLY A 27 0.69 -6.76 -3.49
CA GLY A 27 -0.73 -7.05 -3.40
C GLY A 27 -1.41 -6.40 -2.20
N VAL A 28 -2.66 -6.78 -1.96
CA VAL A 28 -3.49 -6.23 -0.87
C VAL A 28 -3.38 -7.10 0.37
N ILE A 29 -3.08 -6.48 1.50
CA ILE A 29 -3.00 -7.11 2.82
C ILE A 29 -4.20 -6.70 3.67
N ASN A 30 -4.89 -7.68 4.27
CA ASN A 30 -5.70 -7.41 5.46
C ASN A 30 -4.85 -7.73 6.68
N ILE A 31 -4.35 -6.70 7.36
CA ILE A 31 -3.41 -6.85 8.47
C ILE A 31 -4.04 -7.55 9.69
N LYS A 32 -5.36 -7.60 9.79
CA LYS A 32 -6.07 -8.30 10.86
C LYS A 32 -5.99 -9.81 10.75
N ASN A 33 -5.65 -10.36 9.58
CA ASN A 33 -5.53 -11.78 9.36
C ASN A 33 -4.47 -12.41 10.26
N LYS A 34 -4.79 -13.59 10.81
CA LYS A 34 -3.91 -14.31 11.72
C LYS A 34 -2.57 -14.71 11.09
N LYS A 35 -2.54 -14.92 9.78
CA LYS A 35 -1.31 -15.27 9.04
C LYS A 35 -0.15 -14.27 9.23
N TRP A 36 -0.46 -13.01 9.59
CA TRP A 36 0.54 -11.97 9.81
C TRP A 36 1.05 -11.89 11.25
N GLU A 37 0.51 -12.70 12.16
CA GLU A 37 0.80 -12.65 13.59
C GLU A 37 2.29 -12.83 13.93
N LYS A 38 2.99 -13.64 13.15
CA LYS A 38 4.42 -13.93 13.31
C LYS A 38 5.25 -13.53 12.11
N ASP A 39 4.72 -12.67 11.27
CA ASP A 39 5.44 -12.14 10.09
C ASP A 39 6.19 -10.86 10.48
N PHE A 40 7.48 -10.98 10.75
CA PHE A 40 8.36 -9.88 11.13
C PHE A 40 8.99 -9.17 9.93
N SER A 41 8.54 -9.45 8.72
CA SER A 41 8.98 -8.74 7.52
C SER A 41 8.37 -7.33 7.44
N ARG A 42 8.94 -6.51 6.55
CA ARG A 42 8.43 -5.16 6.26
C ARG A 42 6.99 -5.21 5.79
N ILE A 43 6.24 -4.12 6.02
CA ILE A 43 4.87 -3.98 5.52
C ILE A 43 4.86 -4.10 4.00
N ASP A 44 5.71 -3.34 3.32
CA ASP A 44 5.98 -3.49 1.89
C ASP A 44 7.48 -3.78 1.68
N PRO A 45 7.84 -4.86 0.95
CA PRO A 45 9.24 -5.16 0.63
C PRO A 45 9.97 -4.03 -0.10
N ALA A 46 9.26 -3.21 -0.88
CA ALA A 46 9.82 -2.09 -1.61
C ALA A 46 10.23 -0.91 -0.69
N GLY A 47 9.71 -0.87 0.55
CA GLY A 47 10.06 0.18 1.51
C GLY A 47 9.69 1.58 1.03
N LEU A 48 8.44 1.78 0.62
CA LEU A 48 7.95 3.03 0.02
C LEU A 48 7.90 4.21 0.99
N SER A 49 7.87 3.92 2.28
CA SER A 49 7.86 4.91 3.35
C SER A 49 8.71 4.45 4.54
N PHE A 50 8.99 5.38 5.45
CA PHE A 50 9.71 5.05 6.67
C PHE A 50 8.96 4.02 7.54
N VAL A 51 7.63 4.03 7.55
CA VAL A 51 6.86 3.06 8.33
C VAL A 51 7.04 1.62 7.83
N ASP A 52 7.31 1.42 6.54
CA ASP A 52 7.61 0.10 6.01
C ASP A 52 8.96 -0.44 6.52
N ASN A 53 9.90 0.46 6.77
CA ASN A 53 11.23 0.10 7.24
C ASN A 53 11.31 -0.06 8.77
N ASP A 54 10.52 0.72 9.50
CA ASP A 54 10.59 0.79 10.97
C ASP A 54 9.67 -0.21 11.66
N TYR A 55 8.61 -0.69 10.98
CA TYR A 55 7.59 -1.55 11.59
C TYR A 55 7.38 -2.83 10.78
N SER A 56 7.20 -3.95 11.49
CA SER A 56 6.86 -5.24 10.89
C SER A 56 5.35 -5.43 10.77
N LYS A 57 4.93 -6.36 9.90
CA LYS A 57 3.52 -6.79 9.79
C LYS A 57 2.99 -7.30 11.13
N ALA A 58 3.78 -8.10 11.84
CA ALA A 58 3.39 -8.64 13.14
C ALA A 58 3.11 -7.55 14.17
N TYR A 59 4.00 -6.56 14.26
CA TYR A 59 3.82 -5.44 15.17
C TYR A 59 2.62 -4.56 14.80
N LEU A 60 2.47 -4.23 13.52
CA LEU A 60 1.32 -3.47 13.05
C LEU A 60 0.00 -4.19 13.32
N ARG A 61 -0.04 -5.51 13.10
CA ARG A 61 -1.22 -6.32 13.46
C ARG A 61 -1.52 -6.24 14.95
N HIS A 62 -0.50 -6.32 15.79
CA HIS A 62 -0.66 -6.18 17.25
C HIS A 62 -1.29 -4.83 17.61
N LEU A 63 -0.79 -3.73 17.05
CA LEU A 63 -1.32 -2.39 17.30
C LEU A 63 -2.80 -2.27 16.88
N ILE A 64 -3.15 -2.78 15.70
CA ILE A 64 -4.54 -2.75 15.21
C ILE A 64 -5.46 -3.60 16.09
N LYS A 65 -5.01 -4.76 16.55
CA LYS A 65 -5.79 -5.64 17.44
C LYS A 65 -5.94 -5.06 18.86
N ALA A 66 -5.00 -4.25 19.29
CA ALA A 66 -5.03 -3.56 20.57
C ALA A 66 -5.72 -2.18 20.52
N ASP A 67 -6.29 -1.82 19.36
CA ASP A 67 -6.94 -0.52 19.11
C ASP A 67 -6.02 0.70 19.39
N GLU A 68 -4.72 0.55 19.14
CA GLU A 68 -3.74 1.61 19.31
C GLU A 68 -3.78 2.60 18.15
N ILE A 69 -3.79 3.91 18.47
CA ILE A 69 -3.82 4.99 17.48
C ILE A 69 -2.62 4.93 16.54
N LEU A 70 -1.44 4.55 17.05
CA LEU A 70 -0.23 4.39 16.24
C LEU A 70 -0.46 3.44 15.06
N GLY A 71 -1.21 2.34 15.25
CA GLY A 71 -1.56 1.42 14.18
C GLY A 71 -2.32 2.10 13.04
N LEU A 72 -3.28 2.95 13.36
CA LEU A 72 -4.06 3.71 12.38
C LEU A 72 -3.19 4.73 11.63
N GLN A 73 -2.27 5.38 12.33
CA GLN A 73 -1.30 6.31 11.73
C GLN A 73 -0.37 5.60 10.75
N ILE A 74 0.21 4.46 11.15
CA ILE A 74 1.09 3.64 10.28
C ILE A 74 0.33 3.23 9.02
N CYS A 75 -0.88 2.68 9.15
CA CYS A 75 -1.69 2.26 8.02
C CYS A 75 -2.01 3.41 7.05
N SER A 76 -2.32 4.60 7.58
CA SER A 76 -2.64 5.77 6.77
C SER A 76 -1.41 6.28 6.01
N ILE A 77 -0.26 6.40 6.68
CA ILE A 77 1.00 6.84 6.06
C ILE A 77 1.44 5.84 4.99
N HIS A 78 1.37 4.55 5.28
CA HIS A 78 1.70 3.49 4.33
C HIS A 78 0.86 3.59 3.05
N ASN A 79 -0.48 3.63 3.20
CA ASN A 79 -1.38 3.68 2.04
C ASN A 79 -1.22 4.97 1.22
N LEU A 80 -1.03 6.12 1.86
CA LEU A 80 -0.74 7.36 1.15
C LEU A 80 0.55 7.26 0.36
N SER A 81 1.61 6.72 0.96
CA SER A 81 2.90 6.51 0.30
C SER A 81 2.78 5.57 -0.90
N PHE A 82 1.99 4.49 -0.79
CA PHE A 82 1.72 3.57 -1.89
C PHE A 82 1.05 4.28 -3.07
N TYR A 83 -0.02 5.06 -2.83
CA TYR A 83 -0.72 5.75 -3.91
C TYR A 83 0.13 6.84 -4.56
N LEU A 84 0.92 7.57 -3.79
CA LEU A 84 1.88 8.54 -4.34
C LEU A 84 2.95 7.86 -5.18
N TRP A 85 3.47 6.72 -4.74
CA TRP A 85 4.38 5.90 -5.53
C TRP A 85 3.73 5.45 -6.83
N LEU A 86 2.50 4.93 -6.78
CA LEU A 86 1.78 4.43 -7.95
C LEU A 86 1.60 5.50 -9.02
N VAL A 87 1.24 6.72 -8.62
CA VAL A 87 1.06 7.85 -9.55
C VAL A 87 2.40 8.31 -10.13
N ARG A 88 3.47 8.32 -9.33
CA ARG A 88 4.82 8.66 -9.81
C ARG A 88 5.34 7.65 -10.83
N GLU A 89 5.17 6.36 -10.56
CA GLU A 89 5.55 5.31 -11.51
C GLU A 89 4.71 5.37 -12.78
N ALA A 90 3.41 5.59 -12.68
CA ALA A 90 2.55 5.80 -13.84
C ALA A 90 3.05 6.96 -14.72
N ARG A 91 3.37 8.10 -14.11
CA ARG A 91 3.92 9.27 -14.81
C ARG A 91 5.25 8.92 -15.52
N LYS A 92 6.16 8.24 -14.82
CA LYS A 92 7.44 7.80 -15.38
C LYS A 92 7.23 6.96 -16.62
N HIS A 93 6.38 5.93 -16.55
CA HIS A 93 6.10 5.02 -17.67
C HIS A 93 5.34 5.69 -18.83
N ILE A 94 4.56 6.73 -18.56
CA ILE A 94 3.97 7.57 -19.62
C ILE A 94 5.07 8.31 -20.39
N LEU A 95 6.03 8.92 -19.68
CA LEU A 95 7.13 9.65 -20.27
C LEU A 95 8.11 8.73 -21.04
N GLU A 96 8.30 7.50 -20.57
CA GLU A 96 9.13 6.47 -21.20
C GLU A 96 8.43 5.76 -22.37
N GLY A 97 7.11 5.93 -22.54
CA GLY A 97 6.33 5.37 -23.64
C GLY A 97 5.90 3.91 -23.46
N ASP A 98 6.08 3.31 -22.29
CA ASP A 98 5.75 1.90 -22.01
C ASP A 98 4.60 1.72 -20.99
N PHE A 99 3.80 2.77 -20.78
CA PHE A 99 2.73 2.82 -19.77
C PHE A 99 1.74 1.65 -19.86
N VAL A 100 1.32 1.26 -21.08
CA VAL A 100 0.31 0.19 -21.24
C VAL A 100 0.83 -1.13 -20.71
N THR A 101 2.04 -1.52 -21.09
CA THR A 101 2.69 -2.77 -20.63
C THR A 101 2.91 -2.75 -19.12
N TRP A 102 3.42 -1.65 -18.59
CA TRP A 102 3.61 -1.47 -17.16
C TRP A 102 2.29 -1.56 -16.40
N LYS A 103 1.25 -0.87 -16.88
CA LYS A 103 -0.09 -0.88 -16.27
C LYS A 103 -0.65 -2.30 -16.15
N GLU A 104 -0.61 -3.08 -17.23
CA GLU A 104 -1.17 -4.44 -17.24
C GLU A 104 -0.48 -5.37 -16.25
N SER A 105 0.85 -5.30 -16.18
CA SER A 105 1.62 -6.10 -15.22
C SER A 105 1.40 -5.64 -13.79
N THR A 106 1.39 -4.32 -13.55
CA THR A 106 1.24 -3.73 -12.22
C THR A 106 -0.15 -4.00 -11.65
N ILE A 107 -1.23 -3.82 -12.42
CA ILE A 107 -2.59 -4.09 -11.95
C ILE A 107 -2.71 -5.54 -11.47
N LYS A 108 -2.24 -6.50 -12.25
CA LYS A 108 -2.28 -7.93 -11.87
C LYS A 108 -1.57 -8.19 -10.54
N LYS A 109 -0.47 -7.49 -10.29
CA LYS A 109 0.34 -7.65 -9.09
C LYS A 109 -0.29 -6.98 -7.88
N VAL A 110 -0.62 -5.69 -7.96
CA VAL A 110 -1.06 -4.89 -6.80
C VAL A 110 -2.50 -5.16 -6.38
N THR A 111 -3.33 -5.77 -7.21
CA THR A 111 -4.73 -6.09 -6.88
C THR A 111 -4.94 -7.49 -6.32
N ARG A 112 -3.94 -8.37 -6.39
CA ARG A 112 -4.05 -9.72 -5.80
C ARG A 112 -4.13 -9.64 -4.28
N ARG A 113 -4.88 -10.54 -3.67
CA ARG A 113 -4.94 -10.68 -2.21
C ARG A 113 -3.80 -11.57 -1.72
N LEU A 114 -3.11 -11.08 -0.72
CA LEU A 114 -2.03 -11.78 -0.04
C LEU A 114 -2.52 -12.49 1.23
#